data_9086032ad39434004d2a51085ba6bff7
#
_entry.id   9086032ad39434004d2a51085ba6bff7
#
_cell.length_a   1.000
_cell.length_b   1.000
_cell.length_c   1.000
_cell.angle_alpha   90.00
_cell.angle_beta   90.00
_cell.angle_gamma   90.00
#
_symmetry.space_group_name_H-M   'P 1'
#
loop_
_entity.id
_entity.type
_entity.pdbx_description
1 polymer ?
#
loop_
_entity_poly.entity_id
_entity_poly.type
_entity_poly.pdbx_seq_one_letter_code
_entity_poly.pdbx_strand_id
1 'polypeptide(L)'
;MTDEKPRVIIIPPKPELQQTTTVTKQLRVAAYCRVSTKEEEQASSYEAQCEYYTDKIMSNKEWTMAGIFADEGITGTSTKKRTEFLRMIRQCKQKKIDLILTKSIQRFARNTLDCINYTRILRQLGIGVLFEKENINSLPPDSEFMITMYGAMAQSESESISGNIRRGRQMHAKVGTLKIPCHWLYGYKKDADGKFCIIPEQAEVVREIYERYKDGASLRNLKDWLEENQIKTVLGTDDWSISVIKGILTNEKYCGDVLLQKTFCTDVISKKIVKNVGQMAQYYMPDHHEAIVSREQYNAVKAEMARRSALRSPSKEAVTGRSCYTSKYALSDRIVCGECGTLYRRCTWTSRGRKYPVWRCTSRLNYGTKYCHDSPTIKEEPLQNAILAAINSAMSNKPALLDLIKNAVSLELLPVQGQTMSLADIERRLTQLDEQFQRLLAEAIDAEDKESCNTQFAGILAEQTALKKQKEGILQSSVDTDRICTRMKQAEQAMETTAQTITEWSENAVRQIVERVTVLSADEVLVRIKSGAEIKQTINR
;
A
#
# COMPACT_ATOMS: atom_id res chain seq x y z
N MET A 1 0.99 -70.84 41.81
CA MET A 1 0.00 -69.75 41.84
C MET A 1 -0.77 -69.87 40.55
N THR A 2 -2.00 -70.34 40.62
CA THR A 2 -2.90 -70.63 39.51
C THR A 2 -3.51 -69.33 39.03
N ASP A 3 -3.27 -69.01 37.77
CA ASP A 3 -3.71 -67.80 37.06
C ASP A 3 -5.20 -67.97 36.67
N GLU A 4 -6.12 -67.70 37.62
CA GLU A 4 -7.55 -67.69 37.33
C GLU A 4 -7.94 -66.43 36.63
N LYS A 5 -8.24 -66.52 35.31
CA LYS A 5 -8.82 -65.44 34.53
C LYS A 5 -10.15 -64.98 35.12
N PRO A 6 -10.43 -63.67 35.22
CA PRO A 6 -11.68 -63.18 35.77
C PRO A 6 -12.88 -63.67 34.94
N ARG A 7 -13.87 -64.15 35.62
CA ARG A 7 -15.12 -64.71 35.03
C ARG A 7 -15.98 -63.54 34.54
N VAL A 8 -16.07 -63.35 33.22
CA VAL A 8 -16.92 -62.31 32.61
C VAL A 8 -18.36 -62.89 32.49
N ILE A 9 -19.32 -62.23 33.13
CA ILE A 9 -20.75 -62.52 32.98
C ILE A 9 -21.33 -61.56 31.97
N ILE A 10 -21.77 -62.03 30.81
CA ILE A 10 -22.46 -61.25 29.79
C ILE A 10 -23.93 -61.11 30.20
N ILE A 11 -24.36 -59.87 30.50
CA ILE A 11 -25.77 -59.55 30.74
C ILE A 11 -26.37 -59.19 29.38
N PRO A 12 -27.30 -59.98 28.83
CA PRO A 12 -27.90 -59.67 27.54
C PRO A 12 -28.77 -58.43 27.65
N PRO A 13 -28.85 -57.60 26.57
CA PRO A 13 -29.70 -56.44 26.57
C PRO A 13 -31.17 -56.79 26.71
N LYS A 14 -31.94 -55.95 27.42
CA LYS A 14 -33.36 -56.20 27.67
C LYS A 14 -34.13 -56.21 26.33
N PRO A 15 -34.92 -57.24 26.01
CA PRO A 15 -35.65 -57.37 24.74
C PRO A 15 -36.65 -56.25 24.51
N GLU A 16 -37.18 -55.63 25.55
CA GLU A 16 -38.13 -54.52 25.52
C GLU A 16 -37.50 -53.20 24.93
N LEU A 17 -36.18 -53.06 24.97
CA LEU A 17 -35.45 -51.93 24.41
C LEU A 17 -35.00 -52.13 22.94
N GLN A 18 -35.17 -53.34 22.42
CA GLN A 18 -34.85 -53.68 21.02
C GLN A 18 -36.07 -53.61 20.10
N GLN A 19 -37.28 -53.45 20.63
CA GLN A 19 -38.47 -53.19 19.80
C GLN A 19 -38.58 -51.68 19.52
N THR A 20 -37.83 -51.21 18.55
CA THR A 20 -38.16 -49.94 17.86
C THR A 20 -39.47 -50.19 17.11
N THR A 21 -40.59 -49.76 17.72
CA THR A 21 -41.86 -49.58 17.00
C THR A 21 -41.61 -48.66 15.85
N THR A 22 -41.55 -49.19 14.64
CA THR A 22 -41.52 -48.42 13.37
C THR A 22 -42.87 -47.75 13.16
N VAL A 23 -43.15 -46.72 13.96
CA VAL A 23 -44.02 -45.63 13.51
C VAL A 23 -43.18 -44.89 12.50
N THR A 24 -43.51 -44.95 11.23
CA THR A 24 -42.90 -44.20 10.15
C THR A 24 -43.14 -42.72 10.38
N LYS A 25 -42.39 -42.14 11.32
CA LYS A 25 -42.42 -40.69 11.57
C LYS A 25 -41.76 -40.01 10.39
N GLN A 26 -42.54 -39.25 9.63
CA GLN A 26 -42.01 -38.47 8.54
C GLN A 26 -40.86 -37.60 9.03
N LEU A 27 -39.75 -37.58 8.28
CA LEU A 27 -38.59 -36.76 8.58
C LEU A 27 -38.90 -35.30 8.29
N ARG A 28 -38.65 -34.39 9.23
CA ARG A 28 -38.78 -32.97 9.06
C ARG A 28 -37.55 -32.45 8.33
N VAL A 29 -37.73 -32.12 7.06
CA VAL A 29 -36.65 -31.75 6.13
C VAL A 29 -36.59 -30.26 5.93
N ALA A 30 -35.41 -29.67 6.08
CA ALA A 30 -35.14 -28.27 5.77
C ALA A 30 -34.22 -28.16 4.56
N ALA A 31 -34.43 -27.18 3.71
CA ALA A 31 -33.51 -26.86 2.63
C ALA A 31 -32.66 -25.62 2.96
N TYR A 32 -31.37 -25.69 2.64
CA TYR A 32 -30.48 -24.55 2.75
C TYR A 32 -29.94 -24.10 1.39
N CYS A 33 -30.23 -22.83 1.05
CA CYS A 33 -29.86 -22.20 -0.21
C CYS A 33 -28.89 -21.05 0.01
N ARG A 34 -28.04 -20.79 -0.97
CA ARG A 34 -27.19 -19.59 -1.01
C ARG A 34 -27.19 -18.99 -2.40
N VAL A 35 -27.71 -17.78 -2.54
CA VAL A 35 -27.78 -17.03 -3.81
C VAL A 35 -26.66 -15.99 -3.89
N SER A 36 -26.15 -15.71 -5.09
CA SER A 36 -25.09 -14.71 -5.32
C SER A 36 -25.68 -13.32 -5.43
N THR A 37 -24.97 -12.26 -4.98
CA THR A 37 -25.44 -10.87 -4.98
C THR A 37 -25.23 -10.18 -6.33
N LYS A 38 -26.13 -10.30 -7.31
CA LYS A 38 -26.24 -9.33 -8.41
C LYS A 38 -27.63 -9.36 -9.01
N GLU A 39 -28.37 -8.28 -8.77
CA GLU A 39 -29.51 -7.72 -9.51
C GLU A 39 -30.54 -8.69 -10.16
N GLU A 40 -31.46 -8.28 -10.91
CA GLU A 40 -32.69 -8.91 -11.42
C GLU A 40 -32.66 -10.40 -11.84
N GLU A 41 -31.55 -10.95 -12.31
CA GLU A 41 -31.38 -12.40 -12.59
C GLU A 41 -31.41 -13.29 -11.35
N GLN A 42 -31.38 -12.72 -10.14
CA GLN A 42 -31.26 -13.45 -8.86
C GLN A 42 -32.58 -13.64 -8.14
N ALA A 43 -33.55 -12.76 -8.31
CA ALA A 43 -34.88 -12.99 -7.80
C ALA A 43 -35.46 -14.26 -8.45
N SER A 44 -35.32 -14.41 -9.76
CA SER A 44 -35.71 -15.62 -10.49
C SER A 44 -34.92 -16.87 -10.07
N SER A 45 -33.63 -16.72 -9.76
CA SER A 45 -32.79 -17.84 -9.28
C SER A 45 -33.10 -18.27 -7.85
N TYR A 46 -33.52 -17.35 -6.98
CA TYR A 46 -33.95 -17.68 -5.62
C TYR A 46 -35.30 -18.39 -5.61
N GLU A 47 -36.27 -17.83 -6.32
CA GLU A 47 -37.61 -18.42 -6.46
C GLU A 47 -37.54 -19.83 -7.07
N ALA A 48 -36.78 -20.02 -8.12
CA ALA A 48 -36.55 -21.32 -8.74
C ALA A 48 -35.90 -22.35 -7.77
N GLN A 49 -34.98 -21.91 -6.91
CA GLN A 49 -34.41 -22.82 -5.91
C GLN A 49 -35.40 -23.16 -4.81
N CYS A 50 -36.22 -22.21 -4.36
CA CYS A 50 -37.27 -22.45 -3.39
C CYS A 50 -38.33 -23.41 -3.95
N GLU A 51 -38.79 -23.21 -5.18
CA GLU A 51 -39.72 -24.08 -5.87
C GLU A 51 -39.15 -25.49 -6.01
N TYR A 52 -37.93 -25.62 -6.51
CA TYR A 52 -37.24 -26.92 -6.64
C TYR A 52 -37.18 -27.69 -5.33
N TYR A 53 -36.78 -27.05 -4.23
CA TYR A 53 -36.71 -27.77 -2.94
C TYR A 53 -38.09 -28.04 -2.32
N THR A 54 -39.07 -27.19 -2.57
CA THR A 54 -40.44 -27.42 -2.16
C THR A 54 -41.00 -28.64 -2.85
N ASP A 55 -40.89 -28.73 -4.16
CA ASP A 55 -41.37 -29.85 -4.97
C ASP A 55 -40.64 -31.15 -4.57
N LYS A 56 -39.34 -31.08 -4.38
CA LYS A 56 -38.54 -32.24 -3.99
C LYS A 56 -38.91 -32.80 -2.61
N ILE A 57 -39.15 -31.92 -1.65
CA ILE A 57 -39.54 -32.35 -0.30
C ILE A 57 -40.97 -32.88 -0.30
N MET A 58 -41.88 -32.22 -1.02
CA MET A 58 -43.30 -32.58 -1.08
C MET A 58 -43.54 -33.86 -1.91
N SER A 59 -42.71 -34.15 -2.88
CA SER A 59 -42.82 -35.38 -3.69
C SER A 59 -42.39 -36.65 -2.90
N ASN A 60 -41.66 -36.49 -1.80
CA ASN A 60 -41.25 -37.63 -0.98
C ASN A 60 -42.23 -37.86 0.17
N LYS A 61 -42.93 -38.99 0.15
CA LYS A 61 -43.93 -39.34 1.17
C LYS A 61 -43.38 -39.52 2.59
N GLU A 62 -42.09 -39.72 2.75
CA GLU A 62 -41.40 -39.90 4.02
C GLU A 62 -40.94 -38.54 4.63
N TRP A 63 -41.09 -37.46 3.90
CA TRP A 63 -40.60 -36.13 4.28
C TRP A 63 -41.74 -35.18 4.59
N THR A 64 -41.49 -34.27 5.54
CA THR A 64 -42.36 -33.13 5.84
C THR A 64 -41.53 -31.88 5.81
N MET A 65 -42.03 -30.83 5.19
CA MET A 65 -41.34 -29.53 5.07
C MET A 65 -41.16 -28.89 6.46
N ALA A 66 -39.91 -28.66 6.88
CA ALA A 66 -39.57 -27.89 8.07
C ALA A 66 -39.27 -26.42 7.78
N GLY A 67 -38.86 -26.11 6.54
CA GLY A 67 -38.62 -24.74 6.08
C GLY A 67 -37.50 -24.64 5.06
N ILE A 68 -37.45 -23.50 4.36
CA ILE A 68 -36.37 -23.15 3.47
C ILE A 68 -35.60 -21.98 4.09
N PHE A 69 -34.29 -22.13 4.17
CA PHE A 69 -33.38 -21.14 4.73
C PHE A 69 -32.45 -20.67 3.63
N ALA A 70 -32.47 -19.38 3.35
CA ALA A 70 -31.66 -18.82 2.27
C ALA A 70 -30.91 -17.57 2.75
N ASP A 71 -29.59 -17.59 2.55
CA ASP A 71 -28.76 -16.43 2.75
C ASP A 71 -28.40 -15.83 1.40
N GLU A 72 -28.60 -14.52 1.25
CA GLU A 72 -28.08 -13.78 0.11
C GLU A 72 -26.55 -13.82 0.11
N GLY A 73 -25.98 -14.00 -1.08
CA GLY A 73 -24.56 -14.21 -1.26
C GLY A 73 -23.69 -13.02 -0.87
N ILE A 74 -23.55 -12.79 0.42
CA ILE A 74 -22.61 -11.81 0.95
C ILE A 74 -21.19 -12.27 0.63
N THR A 75 -20.48 -11.48 -0.16
CA THR A 75 -19.05 -11.64 -0.45
C THR A 75 -18.24 -11.36 0.82
N GLY A 76 -18.00 -12.34 1.63
CA GLY A 76 -17.19 -12.20 2.84
C GLY A 76 -16.93 -13.55 3.51
N THR A 77 -15.77 -13.71 4.09
CA THR A 77 -15.27 -14.94 4.70
C THR A 77 -15.87 -15.25 6.09
N SER A 78 -16.72 -14.39 6.64
CA SER A 78 -17.24 -14.52 8.01
C SER A 78 -18.62 -15.20 8.06
N THR A 79 -18.73 -16.24 8.86
CA THR A 79 -19.99 -16.94 9.21
C THR A 79 -20.97 -16.06 9.98
N LYS A 80 -20.49 -14.98 10.63
CA LYS A 80 -21.31 -14.05 11.43
C LYS A 80 -22.42 -13.32 10.64
N LYS A 81 -22.33 -13.28 9.31
CA LYS A 81 -23.33 -12.63 8.44
C LYS A 81 -24.35 -13.59 7.83
N ARG A 82 -24.32 -14.90 8.17
CA ARG A 82 -25.26 -15.90 7.65
C ARG A 82 -26.42 -16.09 8.64
N THR A 83 -27.34 -15.15 8.63
CA THR A 83 -28.44 -15.10 9.61
C THR A 83 -29.38 -16.29 9.51
N GLU A 84 -29.73 -16.70 8.28
CA GLU A 84 -30.64 -17.81 8.03
C GLU A 84 -29.96 -19.17 8.28
N PHE A 85 -28.68 -19.31 7.94
CA PHE A 85 -27.93 -20.50 8.32
C PHE A 85 -27.89 -20.68 9.84
N LEU A 86 -27.57 -19.63 10.58
CA LEU A 86 -27.54 -19.68 12.05
C LEU A 86 -28.92 -19.91 12.66
N ARG A 87 -29.99 -19.41 12.01
CA ARG A 87 -31.38 -19.68 12.38
C ARG A 87 -31.71 -21.15 12.18
N MET A 88 -31.33 -21.76 11.05
CA MET A 88 -31.47 -23.19 10.77
C MET A 88 -30.76 -24.02 11.83
N ILE A 89 -29.49 -23.74 12.14
CA ILE A 89 -28.71 -24.44 13.17
C ILE A 89 -29.39 -24.34 14.55
N ARG A 90 -29.96 -23.19 14.91
CA ARG A 90 -30.75 -23.05 16.16
C ARG A 90 -31.99 -23.95 16.17
N GLN A 91 -32.70 -24.05 15.05
CA GLN A 91 -33.87 -24.95 14.94
C GLN A 91 -33.46 -26.42 14.99
N CYS A 92 -32.29 -26.77 14.45
CA CYS A 92 -31.70 -28.11 14.61
C CYS A 92 -31.45 -28.43 16.09
N LYS A 93 -30.87 -27.52 16.85
CA LYS A 93 -30.66 -27.66 18.29
C LYS A 93 -31.96 -27.80 19.09
N GLN A 94 -33.06 -27.21 18.59
CA GLN A 94 -34.40 -27.34 19.15
C GLN A 94 -35.12 -28.64 18.70
N LYS A 95 -34.42 -29.54 17.96
CA LYS A 95 -34.97 -30.77 17.41
C LYS A 95 -36.23 -30.56 16.53
N LYS A 96 -36.27 -29.46 15.76
CA LYS A 96 -37.35 -29.14 14.80
C LYS A 96 -37.05 -29.62 13.39
N ILE A 97 -35.82 -29.99 13.09
CA ILE A 97 -35.32 -30.46 11.80
C ILE A 97 -34.61 -31.77 12.02
N ASP A 98 -34.84 -32.76 11.14
CA ASP A 98 -34.25 -34.08 11.19
C ASP A 98 -33.27 -34.32 10.04
N LEU A 99 -33.44 -33.56 8.90
CA LEU A 99 -32.57 -33.67 7.74
C LEU A 99 -32.43 -32.29 7.09
N ILE A 100 -31.22 -31.95 6.61
CA ILE A 100 -30.95 -30.75 5.85
C ILE A 100 -30.59 -31.13 4.41
N LEU A 101 -31.24 -30.53 3.42
CA LEU A 101 -30.88 -30.61 2.00
C LEU A 101 -30.07 -29.39 1.58
N THR A 102 -29.01 -29.61 0.84
CA THR A 102 -28.21 -28.50 0.25
C THR A 102 -27.57 -28.96 -1.05
N LYS A 103 -27.42 -28.04 -1.99
CA LYS A 103 -26.92 -28.33 -3.33
C LYS A 103 -25.50 -28.92 -3.35
N SER A 104 -24.61 -28.42 -2.47
CA SER A 104 -23.22 -28.87 -2.44
C SER A 104 -22.53 -28.48 -1.13
N ILE A 105 -21.40 -29.11 -0.84
CA ILE A 105 -20.51 -28.79 0.29
C ILE A 105 -20.10 -27.33 0.28
N GLN A 106 -19.77 -26.78 -0.91
CA GLN A 106 -19.37 -25.36 -1.07
C GLN A 106 -20.52 -24.38 -0.78
N ARG A 107 -21.78 -24.79 -0.93
CA ARG A 107 -22.96 -23.97 -0.59
C ARG A 107 -23.26 -24.03 0.91
N PHE A 108 -23.07 -25.18 1.53
CA PHE A 108 -23.27 -25.36 2.96
C PHE A 108 -22.24 -24.62 3.81
N ALA A 109 -20.95 -24.74 3.49
CA ALA A 109 -19.88 -24.07 4.19
C ALA A 109 -18.88 -23.38 3.22
N ARG A 110 -18.16 -22.37 3.71
CA ARG A 110 -17.20 -21.59 2.91
C ARG A 110 -15.79 -22.15 2.98
N ASN A 111 -15.49 -22.89 4.01
CA ASN A 111 -14.24 -23.60 4.18
C ASN A 111 -14.52 -25.02 4.71
N THR A 112 -13.57 -25.89 4.54
CA THR A 112 -13.65 -27.30 4.93
C THR A 112 -13.81 -27.46 6.44
N LEU A 113 -13.12 -26.64 7.23
CA LEU A 113 -13.18 -26.69 8.70
C LEU A 113 -14.58 -26.36 9.23
N ASP A 114 -15.21 -25.31 8.71
CA ASP A 114 -16.59 -24.95 9.08
C ASP A 114 -17.56 -26.08 8.68
N CYS A 115 -17.38 -26.68 7.50
CA CYS A 115 -18.21 -27.80 7.05
C CYS A 115 -18.12 -28.96 8.01
N ILE A 116 -16.92 -29.41 8.37
CA ILE A 116 -16.68 -30.51 9.28
C ILE A 116 -17.25 -30.19 10.68
N ASN A 117 -17.02 -29.00 11.18
CA ASN A 117 -17.50 -28.61 12.51
C ASN A 117 -19.04 -28.63 12.60
N TYR A 118 -19.72 -28.02 11.61
CA TYR A 118 -21.19 -28.01 11.61
C TYR A 118 -21.78 -29.41 11.36
N THR A 119 -21.22 -30.22 10.48
CA THR A 119 -21.69 -31.59 10.25
C THR A 119 -21.47 -32.48 11.47
N ARG A 120 -20.37 -32.31 12.22
CA ARG A 120 -20.15 -33.00 13.51
C ARG A 120 -21.20 -32.61 14.56
N ILE A 121 -21.47 -31.30 14.72
CA ILE A 121 -22.50 -30.82 15.65
C ILE A 121 -23.87 -31.38 15.27
N LEU A 122 -24.23 -31.36 13.98
CA LEU A 122 -25.51 -31.90 13.51
C LEU A 122 -25.61 -33.40 13.69
N ARG A 123 -24.53 -34.15 13.42
CA ARG A 123 -24.45 -35.59 13.64
C ARG A 123 -24.66 -35.97 15.12
N GLN A 124 -24.06 -35.19 16.05
CA GLN A 124 -24.28 -35.38 17.49
C GLN A 124 -25.75 -35.21 17.90
N LEU A 125 -26.50 -34.38 17.15
CA LEU A 125 -27.94 -34.19 17.33
C LEU A 125 -28.80 -35.22 16.58
N GLY A 126 -28.17 -36.13 15.83
CA GLY A 126 -28.84 -37.13 14.99
C GLY A 126 -29.41 -36.57 13.69
N ILE A 127 -28.93 -35.39 13.24
CA ILE A 127 -29.41 -34.65 12.05
C ILE A 127 -28.44 -34.86 10.90
N GLY A 128 -28.95 -35.38 9.76
CA GLY A 128 -28.18 -35.54 8.53
C GLY A 128 -28.13 -34.28 7.70
N VAL A 129 -27.06 -34.13 6.93
CA VAL A 129 -26.97 -33.16 5.83
C VAL A 129 -26.76 -33.92 4.54
N LEU A 130 -27.67 -33.76 3.59
CA LEU A 130 -27.58 -34.39 2.27
C LEU A 130 -27.01 -33.35 1.28
N PHE A 131 -25.83 -33.61 0.78
CA PHE A 131 -25.16 -32.86 -0.26
C PHE A 131 -25.53 -33.46 -1.63
N GLU A 132 -26.41 -32.77 -2.36
CA GLU A 132 -26.99 -33.36 -3.59
C GLU A 132 -25.96 -33.57 -4.70
N LYS A 133 -25.09 -32.58 -4.95
CA LYS A 133 -24.09 -32.64 -6.02
C LYS A 133 -23.09 -33.77 -5.79
N GLU A 134 -22.65 -33.92 -4.56
CA GLU A 134 -21.68 -34.94 -4.15
C GLU A 134 -22.33 -36.29 -3.80
N ASN A 135 -23.66 -36.31 -3.69
CA ASN A 135 -24.46 -37.46 -3.27
C ASN A 135 -24.00 -38.08 -1.92
N ILE A 136 -23.71 -37.20 -0.94
CA ILE A 136 -23.20 -37.59 0.37
C ILE A 136 -24.22 -37.26 1.45
N ASN A 137 -24.52 -38.23 2.31
CA ASN A 137 -25.23 -38.03 3.57
C ASN A 137 -24.19 -37.92 4.70
N SER A 138 -24.29 -36.90 5.55
CA SER A 138 -23.32 -36.69 6.64
C SER A 138 -23.50 -37.56 7.87
N LEU A 139 -24.57 -38.38 7.98
CA LEU A 139 -24.84 -39.21 9.15
C LEU A 139 -23.85 -40.38 9.33
N PRO A 140 -23.50 -41.15 8.28
CA PRO A 140 -22.55 -42.25 8.44
C PRO A 140 -21.17 -41.75 8.87
N PRO A 141 -20.44 -42.45 9.74
CA PRO A 141 -19.11 -42.05 10.20
C PRO A 141 -18.12 -41.84 9.03
N ASP A 142 -18.17 -42.71 8.03
CA ASP A 142 -17.27 -42.68 6.86
C ASP A 142 -17.47 -41.46 5.96
N SER A 143 -18.64 -40.83 6.05
CA SER A 143 -18.94 -39.60 5.28
C SER A 143 -18.05 -38.40 5.62
N GLU A 144 -17.47 -38.36 6.82
CA GLU A 144 -16.57 -37.29 7.24
C GLU A 144 -15.27 -37.30 6.42
N PHE A 145 -14.74 -38.47 6.12
CA PHE A 145 -13.58 -38.58 5.22
C PHE A 145 -13.93 -38.08 3.82
N MET A 146 -15.09 -38.47 3.29
CA MET A 146 -15.54 -37.99 1.96
C MET A 146 -15.76 -36.47 1.93
N ILE A 147 -16.40 -35.90 2.95
CA ILE A 147 -16.61 -34.45 3.08
C ILE A 147 -15.27 -33.73 3.15
N THR A 148 -14.30 -34.27 3.89
CA THR A 148 -12.95 -33.68 4.00
C THR A 148 -12.22 -33.71 2.67
N MET A 149 -12.29 -34.86 1.97
CA MET A 149 -11.67 -35.01 0.65
C MET A 149 -12.27 -34.06 -0.39
N TYR A 150 -13.59 -34.01 -0.52
CA TYR A 150 -14.27 -33.08 -1.44
C TYR A 150 -14.03 -31.61 -1.07
N GLY A 151 -13.98 -31.30 0.23
CA GLY A 151 -13.63 -29.95 0.70
C GLY A 151 -12.21 -29.56 0.33
N ALA A 152 -11.25 -30.46 0.48
CA ALA A 152 -9.86 -30.24 0.07
C ALA A 152 -9.71 -30.09 -1.45
N MET A 153 -10.42 -30.91 -2.24
CA MET A 153 -10.46 -30.78 -3.70
C MET A 153 -11.03 -29.43 -4.14
N ALA A 154 -12.15 -29.02 -3.56
CA ALA A 154 -12.79 -27.73 -3.84
C ALA A 154 -11.90 -26.54 -3.48
N GLN A 155 -11.13 -26.64 -2.40
CA GLN A 155 -10.14 -25.63 -2.02
C GLN A 155 -8.98 -25.59 -3.02
N SER A 156 -8.42 -26.75 -3.38
CA SER A 156 -7.34 -26.86 -4.37
C SER A 156 -7.77 -26.31 -5.74
N GLU A 157 -8.99 -26.58 -6.19
CA GLU A 157 -9.56 -25.99 -7.40
C GLU A 157 -9.63 -24.45 -7.33
N SER A 158 -10.12 -23.90 -6.21
CA SER A 158 -10.20 -22.46 -5.98
C SER A 158 -8.81 -21.81 -5.97
N GLU A 159 -7.82 -22.46 -5.37
CA GLU A 159 -6.42 -22.00 -5.37
C GLU A 159 -5.82 -22.04 -6.77
N SER A 160 -6.10 -23.11 -7.54
CA SER A 160 -5.67 -23.26 -8.94
C SER A 160 -6.26 -22.16 -9.83
N ILE A 161 -7.58 -21.90 -9.74
CA ILE A 161 -8.25 -20.82 -10.49
C ILE A 161 -7.63 -19.46 -10.11
N SER A 162 -7.45 -19.19 -8.83
CA SER A 162 -6.81 -17.95 -8.36
C SER A 162 -5.38 -17.81 -8.85
N GLY A 163 -4.62 -18.91 -8.87
CA GLY A 163 -3.27 -18.98 -9.41
C GLY A 163 -3.24 -18.70 -10.92
N ASN A 164 -4.19 -19.26 -11.67
CA ASN A 164 -4.31 -19.03 -13.12
C ASN A 164 -4.66 -17.58 -13.43
N ILE A 165 -5.62 -16.98 -12.72
CA ILE A 165 -5.97 -15.56 -12.87
C ILE A 165 -4.76 -14.66 -12.54
N ARG A 166 -4.01 -15.00 -11.49
CA ARG A 166 -2.79 -14.25 -11.11
C ARG A 166 -1.72 -14.34 -12.21
N ARG A 167 -1.45 -15.54 -12.72
CA ARG A 167 -0.51 -15.77 -13.82
C ARG A 167 -0.93 -15.03 -15.08
N GLY A 168 -2.22 -15.10 -15.46
CA GLY A 168 -2.76 -14.37 -16.60
C GLY A 168 -2.57 -12.86 -16.47
N ARG A 169 -2.88 -12.28 -15.29
CA ARG A 169 -2.64 -10.85 -15.02
C ARG A 169 -1.16 -10.49 -15.10
N GLN A 170 -0.27 -11.34 -14.62
CA GLN A 170 1.18 -11.11 -14.71
C GLN A 170 1.68 -11.16 -16.15
N MET A 171 1.18 -12.09 -16.96
CA MET A 171 1.52 -12.15 -18.39
C MET A 171 1.04 -10.90 -19.13
N HIS A 172 -0.21 -10.50 -18.93
CA HIS A 172 -0.73 -9.25 -19.50
C HIS A 172 0.04 -8.02 -19.02
N ALA A 173 0.50 -8.00 -17.75
CA ALA A 173 1.32 -6.92 -17.22
C ALA A 173 2.71 -6.87 -17.85
N LYS A 174 3.35 -8.05 -18.11
CA LYS A 174 4.65 -8.14 -18.80
C LYS A 174 4.58 -7.64 -20.24
N VAL A 175 3.50 -7.94 -20.94
CA VAL A 175 3.29 -7.56 -22.36
C VAL A 175 2.70 -6.14 -22.47
N GLY A 176 2.29 -5.50 -21.36
CA GLY A 176 1.68 -4.17 -21.39
C GLY A 176 0.23 -4.13 -21.86
N THR A 177 -0.44 -5.29 -22.00
CA THR A 177 -1.84 -5.39 -22.48
C THR A 177 -2.87 -5.41 -21.36
N LEU A 178 -2.45 -5.15 -20.10
CA LEU A 178 -3.37 -5.16 -18.95
C LEU A 178 -4.34 -3.98 -19.03
N LYS A 179 -5.64 -4.26 -19.01
CA LYS A 179 -6.68 -3.21 -18.94
C LYS A 179 -6.63 -2.47 -17.60
N ILE A 180 -6.27 -1.21 -17.62
CA ILE A 180 -6.15 -0.36 -16.44
C ILE A 180 -7.48 0.37 -16.22
N PRO A 181 -8.14 0.26 -15.04
CA PRO A 181 -9.35 1.02 -14.76
C PRO A 181 -9.04 2.51 -14.64
N CYS A 182 -9.90 3.38 -15.20
CA CYS A 182 -9.73 4.83 -15.11
C CYS A 182 -10.96 5.58 -14.56
N HIS A 183 -12.09 4.92 -14.34
CA HIS A 183 -13.34 5.57 -13.91
C HIS A 183 -13.26 6.34 -12.58
N TRP A 184 -12.26 6.05 -11.74
CA TRP A 184 -11.97 6.79 -10.51
C TRP A 184 -10.79 7.75 -10.64
N LEU A 185 -10.26 7.95 -11.86
CA LEU A 185 -9.11 8.80 -12.09
C LEU A 185 -9.58 10.16 -12.59
N TYR A 186 -9.53 11.16 -11.72
CA TYR A 186 -9.92 12.54 -12.04
C TYR A 186 -9.07 13.09 -13.16
N GLY A 187 -9.66 13.72 -14.16
CA GLY A 187 -8.94 14.26 -15.33
C GLY A 187 -8.81 13.30 -16.51
N TYR A 188 -9.17 12.02 -16.36
CA TYR A 188 -9.10 11.04 -17.43
C TYR A 188 -10.43 10.29 -17.63
N LYS A 189 -10.74 9.96 -18.88
CA LYS A 189 -11.78 9.03 -19.27
C LYS A 189 -11.21 8.01 -20.27
N LYS A 190 -11.97 6.97 -20.58
CA LYS A 190 -11.66 6.04 -21.67
C LYS A 190 -12.50 6.39 -22.88
N ASP A 191 -11.89 6.30 -24.07
CA ASP A 191 -12.59 6.33 -25.35
C ASP A 191 -13.23 4.96 -25.67
N ALA A 192 -13.84 4.87 -26.85
CA ALA A 192 -14.46 3.64 -27.34
C ALA A 192 -13.45 2.49 -27.49
N ASP A 193 -12.19 2.80 -27.79
CA ASP A 193 -11.09 1.84 -27.95
C ASP A 193 -10.45 1.44 -26.61
N GLY A 194 -10.89 2.03 -25.50
CA GLY A 194 -10.37 1.76 -24.16
C GLY A 194 -9.05 2.47 -23.83
N LYS A 195 -8.62 3.44 -24.67
CA LYS A 195 -7.45 4.28 -24.43
C LYS A 195 -7.79 5.42 -23.47
N PHE A 196 -6.78 5.94 -22.78
CA PHE A 196 -6.93 7.08 -21.89
C PHE A 196 -7.06 8.37 -22.70
N CYS A 197 -8.11 9.16 -22.45
CA CYS A 197 -8.32 10.49 -22.97
C CYS A 197 -8.40 11.50 -21.84
N ILE A 198 -7.80 12.66 -22.01
CA ILE A 198 -7.83 13.76 -21.04
C ILE A 198 -9.20 14.45 -21.11
N ILE A 199 -9.74 14.80 -19.94
CA ILE A 199 -10.89 15.68 -19.79
C ILE A 199 -10.33 17.08 -19.52
N PRO A 200 -10.41 18.06 -20.47
CA PRO A 200 -9.68 19.33 -20.39
C PRO A 200 -9.96 20.11 -19.09
N GLU A 201 -11.23 20.26 -18.73
CA GLU A 201 -11.66 21.00 -17.54
C GLU A 201 -11.08 20.40 -16.24
N GLN A 202 -11.10 19.07 -16.11
CA GLN A 202 -10.57 18.38 -14.94
C GLN A 202 -9.03 18.38 -14.94
N ALA A 203 -8.42 18.34 -16.12
CA ALA A 203 -6.97 18.38 -16.25
C ALA A 203 -6.39 19.73 -15.81
N GLU A 204 -7.07 20.83 -16.07
CA GLU A 204 -6.67 22.15 -15.56
C GLU A 204 -6.68 22.18 -14.03
N VAL A 205 -7.72 21.62 -13.41
CA VAL A 205 -7.77 21.51 -11.94
C VAL A 205 -6.62 20.67 -11.39
N VAL A 206 -6.28 19.55 -12.07
CA VAL A 206 -5.12 18.74 -11.66
C VAL A 206 -3.83 19.53 -11.74
N ARG A 207 -3.58 20.26 -12.83
CA ARG A 207 -2.39 21.12 -12.97
C ARG A 207 -2.32 22.16 -11.85
N GLU A 208 -3.44 22.82 -11.56
CA GLU A 208 -3.54 23.81 -10.49
C GLU A 208 -3.27 23.20 -9.09
N ILE A 209 -3.75 21.97 -8.82
CA ILE A 209 -3.44 21.24 -7.58
C ILE A 209 -1.93 21.03 -7.44
N TYR A 210 -1.23 20.65 -8.53
CA TYR A 210 0.22 20.44 -8.54
C TYR A 210 0.99 21.75 -8.34
N GLU A 211 0.61 22.83 -9.02
CA GLU A 211 1.26 24.14 -8.89
C GLU A 211 1.08 24.72 -7.47
N ARG A 212 -0.14 24.76 -6.96
CA ARG A 212 -0.40 25.24 -5.59
C ARG A 212 0.33 24.43 -4.53
N TYR A 213 0.43 23.10 -4.71
CA TYR A 213 1.19 22.27 -3.79
C TYR A 213 2.69 22.58 -3.84
N LYS A 214 3.24 22.77 -5.02
CA LYS A 214 4.64 23.19 -5.24
C LYS A 214 4.91 24.56 -4.61
N ASP A 215 3.97 25.50 -4.71
CA ASP A 215 4.04 26.84 -4.10
C ASP A 215 3.87 26.83 -2.58
N GLY A 216 3.64 25.69 -2.00
CA GLY A 216 3.64 25.51 -0.56
C GLY A 216 2.28 25.32 0.09
N ALA A 217 1.19 25.18 -0.67
CA ALA A 217 -0.12 24.88 -0.11
C ALA A 217 -0.10 23.56 0.67
N SER A 218 -0.86 23.50 1.78
CA SER A 218 -1.11 22.24 2.49
C SER A 218 -2.23 21.45 1.81
N LEU A 219 -2.32 20.16 2.07
CA LEU A 219 -3.43 19.34 1.56
C LEU A 219 -4.80 19.88 2.01
N ARG A 220 -4.85 20.54 3.18
CA ARG A 220 -6.07 21.15 3.69
C ARG A 220 -6.43 22.42 2.92
N ASN A 221 -5.44 23.28 2.65
CA ASN A 221 -5.68 24.48 1.84
C ASN A 221 -6.13 24.13 0.42
N LEU A 222 -5.61 23.02 -0.15
CA LEU A 222 -6.06 22.52 -1.44
C LEU A 222 -7.52 22.04 -1.38
N LYS A 223 -7.90 21.33 -0.31
CA LYS A 223 -9.29 20.95 -0.08
C LYS A 223 -10.19 22.18 0.00
N ASP A 224 -9.85 23.11 0.88
CA ASP A 224 -10.63 24.34 1.11
C ASP A 224 -10.80 25.11 -0.21
N TRP A 225 -9.72 25.26 -1.00
CA TRP A 225 -9.75 25.90 -2.32
C TRP A 225 -10.68 25.17 -3.33
N LEU A 226 -10.65 23.84 -3.39
CA LEU A 226 -11.49 23.06 -4.28
C LEU A 226 -12.98 23.22 -3.92
N GLU A 227 -13.31 23.24 -2.64
CA GLU A 227 -14.66 23.39 -2.11
C GLU A 227 -15.17 24.84 -2.29
N GLU A 228 -14.35 25.85 -2.03
CA GLU A 228 -14.68 27.27 -2.24
C GLU A 228 -14.99 27.58 -3.72
N ASN A 229 -14.27 26.94 -4.65
CA ASN A 229 -14.54 27.09 -6.09
C ASN A 229 -15.60 26.12 -6.63
N GLN A 230 -16.30 25.36 -5.76
CA GLN A 230 -17.36 24.43 -6.12
C GLN A 230 -16.95 23.39 -7.17
N ILE A 231 -15.68 22.97 -7.14
CA ILE A 231 -15.13 21.99 -8.07
C ILE A 231 -15.60 20.59 -7.67
N LYS A 232 -16.33 19.93 -8.56
CA LYS A 232 -16.92 18.60 -8.30
C LYS A 232 -15.91 17.49 -8.39
N THR A 233 -16.04 16.50 -7.51
CA THR A 233 -15.27 15.25 -7.54
C THR A 233 -15.73 14.37 -8.72
N VAL A 234 -15.05 13.22 -8.95
CA VAL A 234 -15.48 12.21 -9.94
C VAL A 234 -16.91 11.71 -9.68
N LEU A 235 -17.36 11.72 -8.42
CA LEU A 235 -18.70 11.32 -8.01
C LEU A 235 -19.75 12.43 -8.14
N GLY A 236 -19.37 13.64 -8.57
CA GLY A 236 -20.25 14.78 -8.69
C GLY A 236 -20.57 15.48 -7.37
N THR A 237 -19.88 15.15 -6.28
CA THR A 237 -20.00 15.80 -4.96
C THR A 237 -18.97 16.92 -4.83
N ASP A 238 -19.28 17.91 -3.96
CA ASP A 238 -18.39 19.03 -3.68
C ASP A 238 -17.44 18.75 -2.50
N ASP A 239 -17.62 17.62 -1.77
CA ASP A 239 -16.80 17.25 -0.62
C ASP A 239 -15.54 16.49 -1.06
N TRP A 240 -14.40 17.16 -1.00
CA TRP A 240 -13.11 16.61 -1.31
C TRP A 240 -12.43 15.98 -0.10
N SER A 241 -12.09 14.70 -0.16
CA SER A 241 -11.29 14.09 0.88
C SER A 241 -9.80 14.34 0.68
N ILE A 242 -9.07 14.59 1.79
CA ILE A 242 -7.61 14.77 1.79
C ILE A 242 -6.90 13.55 1.18
N SER A 243 -7.46 12.36 1.32
CA SER A 243 -6.92 11.12 0.75
C SER A 243 -7.00 11.10 -0.77
N VAL A 244 -8.05 11.64 -1.38
CA VAL A 244 -8.18 11.76 -2.84
C VAL A 244 -7.17 12.76 -3.37
N ILE A 245 -7.05 13.95 -2.77
CA ILE A 245 -6.06 14.97 -3.16
C ILE A 245 -4.64 14.41 -3.05
N LYS A 246 -4.34 13.72 -1.95
CA LYS A 246 -3.05 13.03 -1.80
C LYS A 246 -2.85 11.95 -2.87
N GLY A 247 -3.92 11.22 -3.21
CA GLY A 247 -3.93 10.24 -4.30
C GLY A 247 -3.56 10.87 -5.64
N ILE A 248 -4.15 12.03 -5.98
CA ILE A 248 -3.82 12.78 -7.21
C ILE A 248 -2.32 13.14 -7.23
N LEU A 249 -1.79 13.71 -6.16
CA LEU A 249 -0.38 14.14 -6.09
C LEU A 249 0.65 12.99 -6.10
N THR A 250 0.24 11.75 -5.77
CA THR A 250 1.15 10.60 -5.66
C THR A 250 0.99 9.55 -6.75
N ASN A 251 -0.01 9.70 -7.62
CA ASN A 251 -0.30 8.72 -8.65
C ASN A 251 0.50 9.02 -9.93
N GLU A 252 1.38 8.11 -10.29
CA GLU A 252 2.22 8.22 -11.49
C GLU A 252 1.45 8.31 -12.81
N LYS A 253 0.17 7.97 -12.81
CA LYS A 253 -0.66 8.08 -14.02
C LYS A 253 -0.81 9.52 -14.50
N TYR A 254 -0.69 10.51 -13.61
CA TYR A 254 -0.76 11.90 -14.02
C TYR A 254 0.43 12.41 -14.82
N CYS A 255 1.59 11.73 -14.71
CA CYS A 255 2.74 11.98 -15.58
C CYS A 255 2.85 11.01 -16.77
N GLY A 256 1.77 10.31 -17.12
CA GLY A 256 1.70 9.41 -18.26
C GLY A 256 2.20 7.98 -18.00
N ASP A 257 2.75 7.69 -16.82
CA ASP A 257 3.33 6.40 -16.49
C ASP A 257 2.31 5.48 -15.81
N VAL A 258 2.60 4.19 -15.81
CA VAL A 258 1.78 3.20 -15.10
C VAL A 258 2.66 2.22 -14.32
N LEU A 259 2.41 2.11 -13.02
CA LEU A 259 3.01 1.09 -12.16
C LEU A 259 1.97 0.05 -11.78
N LEU A 260 2.20 -1.18 -12.21
CA LEU A 260 1.35 -2.33 -11.93
C LEU A 260 1.87 -3.12 -10.73
N GLN A 261 1.00 -3.92 -10.13
CA GLN A 261 1.33 -4.80 -8.99
C GLN A 261 1.77 -4.04 -7.71
N LYS A 262 1.17 -2.87 -7.48
CA LYS A 262 1.37 -2.10 -6.22
C LYS A 262 0.89 -2.84 -4.97
N THR A 263 -0.06 -3.75 -5.14
CA THR A 263 -0.63 -4.56 -4.05
C THR A 263 -0.76 -6.01 -4.51
N PHE A 264 -0.77 -6.93 -3.56
CA PHE A 264 -1.03 -8.34 -3.82
C PHE A 264 -1.87 -8.96 -2.71
N CYS A 265 -2.56 -10.05 -3.03
CA CYS A 265 -3.32 -10.84 -2.06
C CYS A 265 -2.40 -11.90 -1.46
N THR A 266 -2.29 -11.92 -0.12
CA THR A 266 -1.39 -12.84 0.58
C THR A 266 -1.94 -14.26 0.60
N ASP A 267 -3.26 -14.41 0.71
CA ASP A 267 -3.92 -15.70 0.86
C ASP A 267 -5.27 -15.69 0.14
N VAL A 268 -5.60 -16.80 -0.50
CA VAL A 268 -6.84 -17.00 -1.26
C VAL A 268 -8.06 -17.06 -0.34
N ILE A 269 -7.87 -17.58 0.88
CA ILE A 269 -8.95 -17.76 1.86
C ILE A 269 -9.28 -16.42 2.53
N SER A 270 -8.30 -15.75 3.11
CA SER A 270 -8.50 -14.49 3.84
C SER A 270 -8.72 -13.29 2.92
N LYS A 271 -8.29 -13.39 1.66
CA LYS A 271 -8.32 -12.31 0.64
C LYS A 271 -7.72 -10.99 1.13
N LYS A 272 -6.76 -11.05 2.05
CA LYS A 272 -6.11 -9.88 2.59
C LYS A 272 -5.18 -9.27 1.55
N ILE A 273 -5.46 -8.01 1.19
CA ILE A 273 -4.64 -7.23 0.26
C ILE A 273 -3.56 -6.49 1.04
N VAL A 274 -2.31 -6.65 0.64
CA VAL A 274 -1.15 -6.01 1.25
C VAL A 274 -0.40 -5.21 0.19
N LYS A 275 0.22 -4.10 0.60
CA LYS A 275 1.06 -3.28 -0.26
C LYS A 275 2.32 -4.06 -0.64
N ASN A 276 2.66 -4.06 -1.93
CA ASN A 276 3.90 -4.65 -2.42
C ASN A 276 5.06 -3.67 -2.17
N VAL A 277 5.97 -4.07 -1.29
CA VAL A 277 7.21 -3.32 -0.97
C VAL A 277 8.46 -4.07 -1.44
N GLY A 278 8.31 -4.89 -2.50
CA GLY A 278 9.39 -5.66 -3.09
C GLY A 278 9.23 -7.18 -2.97
N GLN A 279 8.14 -7.68 -2.34
CA GLN A 279 7.90 -9.14 -2.23
C GLN A 279 7.54 -9.78 -3.58
N MET A 280 6.97 -9.00 -4.49
CA MET A 280 6.61 -9.47 -5.83
C MET A 280 7.08 -8.48 -6.89
N ALA A 281 7.36 -8.99 -8.11
CA ALA A 281 7.74 -8.16 -9.23
C ALA A 281 6.68 -7.08 -9.51
N GLN A 282 7.12 -5.85 -9.73
CA GLN A 282 6.30 -4.74 -10.20
C GLN A 282 6.62 -4.47 -11.66
N TYR A 283 5.63 -4.02 -12.43
CA TYR A 283 5.80 -3.72 -13.83
C TYR A 283 5.56 -2.24 -14.05
N TYR A 284 6.57 -1.55 -14.56
CA TYR A 284 6.53 -0.12 -14.84
C TYR A 284 6.48 0.12 -16.35
N MET A 285 5.50 0.88 -16.78
CA MET A 285 5.33 1.28 -18.18
C MET A 285 5.45 2.79 -18.25
N PRO A 286 6.57 3.33 -18.76
CA PRO A 286 6.71 4.76 -19.01
C PRO A 286 5.88 5.15 -20.24
N ASP A 287 5.40 6.40 -20.27
CA ASP A 287 4.73 7.03 -21.41
C ASP A 287 3.56 6.20 -22.00
N HIS A 288 2.79 5.56 -21.12
CA HIS A 288 1.65 4.72 -21.52
C HIS A 288 0.49 5.53 -22.11
N HIS A 289 0.31 6.77 -21.66
CA HIS A 289 -0.78 7.64 -22.08
C HIS A 289 -0.36 9.11 -21.99
N GLU A 290 -1.14 9.99 -22.59
CA GLU A 290 -0.89 11.44 -22.55
C GLU A 290 -0.89 11.94 -21.11
N ALA A 291 0.16 12.68 -20.75
CA ALA A 291 0.38 13.20 -19.41
C ALA A 291 -0.42 14.50 -19.19
N ILE A 292 -1.07 14.64 -18.03
CA ILE A 292 -1.67 15.91 -17.60
C ILE A 292 -0.60 16.83 -16.99
N VAL A 293 0.39 16.27 -16.30
CA VAL A 293 1.46 16.97 -15.59
C VAL A 293 2.80 16.44 -16.07
N SER A 294 3.79 17.32 -16.24
CA SER A 294 5.12 16.89 -16.64
C SER A 294 5.78 15.99 -15.58
N ARG A 295 6.66 15.08 -16.03
CA ARG A 295 7.40 14.20 -15.13
C ARG A 295 8.26 14.97 -14.12
N GLU A 296 8.76 16.15 -14.52
CA GLU A 296 9.52 17.04 -13.66
C GLU A 296 8.66 17.62 -12.53
N GLN A 297 7.46 18.10 -12.85
CA GLN A 297 6.51 18.61 -11.86
C GLN A 297 6.08 17.50 -10.88
N TYR A 298 5.78 16.31 -11.40
CA TYR A 298 5.43 15.15 -10.57
C TYR A 298 6.56 14.80 -9.60
N ASN A 299 7.81 14.74 -10.08
CA ASN A 299 8.96 14.43 -9.25
C ASN A 299 9.23 15.52 -8.21
N ALA A 300 9.08 16.81 -8.57
CA ALA A 300 9.21 17.93 -7.64
C ALA A 300 8.20 17.86 -6.50
N VAL A 301 6.94 17.57 -6.82
CA VAL A 301 5.87 17.40 -5.82
C VAL A 301 6.15 16.18 -4.92
N LYS A 302 6.62 15.07 -5.49
CA LYS A 302 6.98 13.86 -4.74
C LYS A 302 8.14 14.12 -3.77
N ALA A 303 9.16 14.85 -4.21
CA ALA A 303 10.29 15.27 -3.36
C ALA A 303 9.82 16.18 -2.22
N GLU A 304 8.94 17.16 -2.50
CA GLU A 304 8.37 18.05 -1.50
C GLU A 304 7.49 17.28 -0.49
N MET A 305 6.71 16.29 -0.93
CA MET A 305 5.96 15.41 -0.02
C MET A 305 6.88 14.62 0.91
N ALA A 306 7.98 14.08 0.37
CA ALA A 306 8.98 13.36 1.15
C ALA A 306 9.65 14.29 2.19
N ARG A 307 10.02 15.50 1.78
CA ARG A 307 10.56 16.56 2.65
C ARG A 307 9.60 16.88 3.81
N ARG A 308 8.32 17.16 3.49
CA ARG A 308 7.29 17.45 4.52
C ARG A 308 7.04 16.26 5.45
N SER A 309 7.15 15.03 4.94
CA SER A 309 7.02 13.83 5.75
C SER A 309 8.21 13.65 6.72
N ALA A 310 9.42 13.97 6.26
CA ALA A 310 10.64 13.91 7.08
C ALA A 310 10.60 14.84 8.29
N LEU A 311 9.92 16.00 8.18
CA LEU A 311 9.75 16.94 9.30
C LEU A 311 8.97 16.33 10.50
N ARG A 312 8.18 15.31 10.29
CA ARG A 312 7.40 14.62 11.34
C ARG A 312 8.22 13.58 12.08
N SER A 313 9.31 13.12 11.51
CA SER A 313 10.23 12.17 12.15
C SER A 313 11.27 12.91 12.96
N PRO A 314 11.70 12.42 14.15
CA PRO A 314 12.84 12.97 14.86
C PRO A 314 14.05 12.90 13.93
N SER A 315 14.70 14.04 13.68
CA SER A 315 15.94 14.03 12.89
C SER A 315 17.04 13.39 13.73
N LYS A 316 18.02 12.76 13.09
CA LYS A 316 19.20 12.22 13.78
C LYS A 316 20.03 13.34 14.46
N GLU A 317 19.84 14.58 14.00
CA GLU A 317 20.55 15.77 14.48
C GLU A 317 19.81 16.47 15.62
N ALA A 318 18.48 16.26 15.77
CA ALA A 318 17.67 16.92 16.78
C ALA A 318 17.51 16.04 18.01
N VAL A 319 17.97 16.52 19.17
CA VAL A 319 17.88 15.80 20.45
C VAL A 319 16.42 15.71 20.91
N THR A 320 15.61 16.69 20.61
CA THR A 320 14.19 16.75 21.00
C THR A 320 13.34 17.43 19.94
N GLY A 321 12.05 17.15 19.96
CA GLY A 321 11.05 17.87 19.20
C GLY A 321 10.69 17.23 17.87
N ARG A 322 9.39 17.32 17.56
CA ARG A 322 8.81 17.03 16.25
C ARG A 322 8.29 18.32 15.67
N SER A 323 8.53 18.56 14.38
CA SER A 323 7.94 19.67 13.67
C SER A 323 6.81 19.24 12.76
N CYS A 324 5.87 20.14 12.51
CA CYS A 324 4.80 19.95 11.55
C CYS A 324 4.95 21.02 10.46
N TYR A 325 4.77 20.61 9.20
CA TYR A 325 4.70 21.56 8.09
C TYR A 325 3.51 22.53 8.29
N THR A 326 3.76 23.81 8.05
CA THR A 326 2.73 24.83 7.95
C THR A 326 2.87 25.61 6.65
N SER A 327 1.76 25.86 5.98
CA SER A 327 1.73 26.68 4.76
C SER A 327 1.78 28.19 5.06
N LYS A 328 1.52 28.59 6.30
CA LYS A 328 1.37 30.00 6.68
C LYS A 328 2.70 30.75 6.69
N TYR A 329 3.78 30.13 7.21
CA TYR A 329 5.09 30.77 7.36
C TYR A 329 6.18 29.90 6.74
N ALA A 330 6.94 30.44 5.79
CA ALA A 330 8.00 29.70 5.10
C ALA A 330 9.13 29.28 6.03
N LEU A 331 9.39 30.07 7.07
CA LEU A 331 10.47 29.82 8.02
C LEU A 331 10.19 28.73 9.06
N SER A 332 8.93 28.34 9.25
CA SER A 332 8.54 27.38 10.32
C SER A 332 9.19 26.01 10.21
N ASP A 333 9.54 25.60 9.00
CA ASP A 333 10.14 24.29 8.70
C ASP A 333 11.60 24.39 8.20
N ARG A 334 12.20 25.61 8.29
CA ARG A 334 13.54 25.89 7.77
C ARG A 334 14.53 26.42 8.78
N ILE A 335 14.05 27.07 9.85
CA ILE A 335 14.97 27.61 10.88
C ILE A 335 15.34 26.50 11.85
N VAL A 336 16.63 26.25 11.98
CA VAL A 336 17.21 25.21 12.84
C VAL A 336 18.16 25.84 13.86
N CYS A 337 18.14 25.31 15.06
CA CYS A 337 19.08 25.68 16.12
C CYS A 337 20.48 25.13 15.81
N GLY A 338 21.49 25.97 15.80
CA GLY A 338 22.87 25.55 15.60
C GLY A 338 23.43 24.70 16.75
N GLU A 339 22.88 24.85 17.98
CA GLU A 339 23.30 24.10 19.14
C GLU A 339 22.67 22.69 19.21
N CYS A 340 21.33 22.61 19.16
CA CYS A 340 20.62 21.33 19.40
C CYS A 340 19.96 20.72 18.15
N GLY A 341 20.10 21.32 16.97
CA GLY A 341 19.54 20.83 15.72
C GLY A 341 18.00 20.86 15.63
N THR A 342 17.31 21.35 16.66
CA THR A 342 15.84 21.39 16.68
C THR A 342 15.31 22.61 15.94
N LEU A 343 14.14 22.47 15.32
CA LEU A 343 13.50 23.59 14.62
C LEU A 343 13.06 24.71 15.56
N TYR A 344 13.10 25.92 15.07
CA TYR A 344 12.54 27.09 15.71
C TYR A 344 11.04 27.15 15.49
N ARG A 345 10.32 27.66 16.48
CA ARG A 345 8.88 27.91 16.44
C ARG A 345 8.58 29.39 16.54
N ARG A 346 7.66 29.86 15.71
CA ARG A 346 7.13 31.22 15.79
C ARG A 346 6.24 31.37 17.03
N CYS A 347 6.54 32.35 17.87
CA CYS A 347 5.80 32.70 19.07
C CYS A 347 5.45 34.18 19.07
N THR A 348 4.43 34.58 19.81
CA THR A 348 4.10 35.98 20.02
C THR A 348 4.54 36.38 21.41
N TRP A 349 5.40 37.37 21.54
CA TRP A 349 5.78 37.97 22.80
C TRP A 349 5.03 39.28 23.00
N THR A 350 4.72 39.55 24.26
CA THR A 350 4.13 40.83 24.69
C THR A 350 5.14 41.55 25.57
N SER A 351 5.54 42.73 25.17
CA SER A 351 6.38 43.61 26.01
C SER A 351 5.79 45.01 25.97
N ARG A 352 5.64 45.61 27.14
CA ARG A 352 5.06 46.94 27.30
C ARG A 352 3.73 47.14 26.56
N GLY A 353 2.84 46.14 26.62
CA GLY A 353 1.53 46.15 25.96
C GLY A 353 1.55 45.92 24.45
N ARG A 354 2.70 45.82 23.80
CA ARG A 354 2.83 45.56 22.36
C ARG A 354 3.15 44.10 22.10
N LYS A 355 2.45 43.50 21.16
CA LYS A 355 2.66 42.11 20.70
C LYS A 355 3.58 42.13 19.48
N TYR A 356 4.63 41.31 19.48
CA TYR A 356 5.52 41.16 18.36
C TYR A 356 5.91 39.68 18.14
N PRO A 357 6.07 39.24 16.90
CA PRO A 357 6.45 37.88 16.57
C PRO A 357 7.93 37.65 16.81
N VAL A 358 8.24 36.50 17.43
CA VAL A 358 9.61 36.05 17.68
C VAL A 358 9.76 34.56 17.33
N TRP A 359 10.98 34.19 16.99
CA TRP A 359 11.36 32.82 16.73
C TRP A 359 12.17 32.27 17.91
N ARG A 360 11.81 31.07 18.39
CA ARG A 360 12.46 30.39 19.52
C ARG A 360 12.67 28.93 19.23
N CYS A 361 13.78 28.37 19.73
CA CYS A 361 14.06 26.95 19.68
C CYS A 361 12.96 26.13 20.38
N THR A 362 12.39 25.15 19.69
CA THR A 362 11.30 24.31 20.22
C THR A 362 11.76 23.48 21.42
N SER A 363 13.02 23.02 21.40
CA SER A 363 13.61 22.29 22.53
C SER A 363 13.66 23.15 23.79
N ARG A 364 14.13 24.40 23.65
CA ARG A 364 14.17 25.35 24.76
C ARG A 364 12.78 25.79 25.26
N LEU A 365 11.80 25.87 24.32
CA LEU A 365 10.41 26.19 24.71
C LEU A 365 9.76 25.07 25.53
N ASN A 366 9.99 23.81 25.18
CA ASN A 366 9.32 22.68 25.79
C ASN A 366 10.04 22.15 27.05
N TYR A 367 11.38 22.29 27.11
CA TYR A 367 12.21 21.63 28.11
C TYR A 367 13.15 22.60 28.87
N GLY A 368 13.04 23.91 28.61
CA GLY A 368 13.93 24.90 29.22
C GLY A 368 15.38 24.72 28.73
N THR A 369 16.33 24.88 29.63
CA THR A 369 17.76 24.77 29.35
C THR A 369 18.29 23.34 29.34
N LYS A 370 17.43 22.33 29.57
CA LYS A 370 17.86 20.92 29.72
C LYS A 370 18.60 20.36 28.51
N TYR A 371 18.19 20.74 27.28
CA TYR A 371 18.74 20.20 26.03
C TYR A 371 19.28 21.27 25.08
N CYS A 372 19.11 22.56 25.44
CA CYS A 372 19.57 23.67 24.63
C CYS A 372 19.83 24.87 25.54
N HIS A 373 21.09 25.25 25.69
CA HIS A 373 21.53 26.25 26.70
C HIS A 373 21.56 27.67 26.11
N ASP A 374 22.10 27.84 24.90
CA ASP A 374 22.44 29.16 24.34
C ASP A 374 21.62 29.59 23.14
N SER A 375 20.51 28.89 22.82
CA SER A 375 19.66 29.28 21.70
C SER A 375 19.00 30.65 21.92
N PRO A 376 19.27 31.63 21.06
CA PRO A 376 18.71 32.97 21.19
C PRO A 376 17.24 33.02 20.76
N THR A 377 16.53 34.02 21.29
CA THR A 377 15.23 34.43 20.76
C THR A 377 15.43 35.52 19.74
N ILE A 378 14.91 35.32 18.51
CA ILE A 378 15.13 36.24 17.40
C ILE A 378 13.80 36.89 17.03
N LYS A 379 13.80 38.22 16.84
CA LYS A 379 12.66 38.94 16.30
C LYS A 379 12.47 38.60 14.81
N GLU A 380 11.22 38.57 14.36
CA GLU A 380 10.91 38.15 12.98
C GLU A 380 11.46 39.11 11.93
N GLU A 381 11.24 40.40 12.10
CA GLU A 381 11.63 41.43 11.11
C GLU A 381 13.14 41.49 10.86
N PRO A 382 14.02 41.57 11.89
CA PRO A 382 15.48 41.53 11.67
C PRO A 382 15.94 40.21 11.01
N LEU A 383 15.31 39.09 11.33
CA LEU A 383 15.62 37.81 10.71
C LEU A 383 15.24 37.78 9.22
N GLN A 384 14.05 38.30 8.90
CA GLN A 384 13.60 38.41 7.50
C GLN A 384 14.55 39.27 6.66
N ASN A 385 14.97 40.41 7.22
CA ASN A 385 15.92 41.32 6.56
C ASN A 385 17.29 40.65 6.32
N ALA A 386 17.79 39.91 7.31
CA ALA A 386 19.04 39.15 7.17
C ALA A 386 18.94 38.08 6.07
N ILE A 387 17.82 37.36 6.01
CA ILE A 387 17.58 36.33 4.98
C ILE A 387 17.46 36.99 3.60
N LEU A 388 16.77 38.11 3.46
CA LEU A 388 16.69 38.85 2.20
C LEU A 388 18.07 39.34 1.75
N ALA A 389 18.88 39.86 2.67
CA ALA A 389 20.26 40.28 2.37
C ALA A 389 21.12 39.09 1.90
N ALA A 390 20.96 37.91 2.52
CA ALA A 390 21.64 36.70 2.08
C ALA A 390 21.20 36.29 0.67
N ILE A 391 19.90 36.29 0.38
CA ILE A 391 19.36 35.95 -0.95
C ILE A 391 19.91 36.94 -1.99
N ASN A 392 19.87 38.24 -1.73
CA ASN A 392 20.35 39.26 -2.64
C ASN A 392 21.88 39.19 -2.86
N SER A 393 22.65 38.88 -1.83
CA SER A 393 24.09 38.61 -1.93
C SER A 393 24.39 37.40 -2.84
N ALA A 394 23.62 36.32 -2.69
CA ALA A 394 23.73 35.17 -3.58
C ALA A 394 23.42 35.52 -5.05
N MET A 395 22.41 36.36 -5.27
CA MET A 395 22.00 36.77 -6.62
C MET A 395 23.01 37.74 -7.27
N SER A 396 23.63 38.63 -6.49
CA SER A 396 24.65 39.55 -6.98
C SER A 396 25.95 38.85 -7.41
N ASN A 397 26.30 37.72 -6.75
CA ASN A 397 27.49 36.91 -7.02
C ASN A 397 27.22 35.73 -7.96
N LYS A 398 26.16 35.80 -8.76
CA LYS A 398 25.66 34.72 -9.63
C LYS A 398 26.74 34.00 -10.47
N PRO A 399 27.65 34.68 -11.20
CA PRO A 399 28.67 34.01 -12.00
C PRO A 399 29.66 33.22 -11.14
N ALA A 400 30.18 33.84 -10.09
CA ALA A 400 31.16 33.19 -9.19
C ALA A 400 30.56 31.98 -8.44
N LEU A 401 29.27 32.06 -8.10
CA LEU A 401 28.56 30.97 -7.40
C LEU A 401 28.28 29.79 -8.33
N LEU A 402 27.92 30.04 -9.60
CA LEU A 402 27.77 29.02 -10.63
C LEU A 402 29.10 28.31 -10.94
N ASP A 403 30.20 29.03 -10.98
CA ASP A 403 31.52 28.48 -11.22
C ASP A 403 32.00 27.62 -10.01
N LEU A 404 31.74 28.08 -8.78
CA LEU A 404 32.01 27.29 -7.58
C LEU A 404 31.18 26.00 -7.54
N ILE A 405 29.90 26.04 -7.88
CA ILE A 405 29.02 24.87 -7.94
C ILE A 405 29.48 23.92 -9.05
N LYS A 406 29.81 24.43 -10.25
CA LYS A 406 30.34 23.63 -11.35
C LYS A 406 31.64 22.93 -10.96
N ASN A 407 32.55 23.64 -10.30
CA ASN A 407 33.82 23.09 -9.83
C ASN A 407 33.63 22.03 -8.71
N ALA A 408 32.73 22.27 -7.75
CA ALA A 408 32.41 21.30 -6.70
C ALA A 408 31.78 20.03 -7.26
N VAL A 409 30.84 20.17 -8.20
CA VAL A 409 30.22 19.03 -8.90
C VAL A 409 31.24 18.30 -9.77
N SER A 410 32.14 19.01 -10.46
CA SER A 410 33.20 18.38 -11.25
C SER A 410 34.17 17.59 -10.37
N LEU A 411 34.41 18.02 -9.15
CA LEU A 411 35.22 17.30 -8.16
C LEU A 411 34.51 16.05 -7.59
N GLU A 412 33.19 16.13 -7.35
CA GLU A 412 32.39 14.97 -6.91
C GLU A 412 32.12 13.96 -8.06
N LEU A 413 32.16 14.41 -9.32
CA LEU A 413 31.98 13.58 -10.51
C LEU A 413 33.29 12.95 -11.00
N LEU A 414 34.43 13.22 -10.38
CA LEU A 414 35.67 12.50 -10.69
C LEU A 414 35.47 11.00 -10.41
N PRO A 415 35.69 10.12 -11.39
CA PRO A 415 35.58 8.68 -11.17
C PRO A 415 36.50 8.28 -10.04
N VAL A 416 35.95 7.59 -9.05
CA VAL A 416 36.77 6.97 -7.98
C VAL A 416 37.82 6.09 -8.65
N GLN A 417 39.10 6.46 -8.52
CA GLN A 417 40.21 5.71 -9.08
C GLN A 417 40.11 4.25 -8.59
N GLY A 418 39.82 3.31 -9.50
CA GLY A 418 39.69 1.90 -9.22
C GLY A 418 38.55 1.16 -9.94
N GLN A 419 37.68 1.80 -10.68
CA GLN A 419 36.67 1.10 -11.48
C GLN A 419 37.28 0.63 -12.80
N THR A 420 37.58 -0.70 -12.86
CA THR A 420 38.22 -1.35 -14.01
C THR A 420 37.22 -1.89 -15.04
N MET A 421 35.90 -1.91 -14.75
CA MET A 421 34.89 -2.50 -15.63
C MET A 421 33.74 -1.54 -15.88
N SER A 422 33.29 -1.44 -17.14
CA SER A 422 32.10 -0.69 -17.52
C SER A 422 30.82 -1.48 -17.14
N LEU A 423 29.67 -0.78 -17.07
CA LEU A 423 28.37 -1.40 -16.78
C LEU A 423 28.03 -2.50 -17.80
N ALA A 424 28.37 -2.28 -19.09
CA ALA A 424 28.19 -3.25 -20.17
C ALA A 424 29.07 -4.50 -20.00
N ASP A 425 30.30 -4.32 -19.51
CA ASP A 425 31.22 -5.44 -19.25
C ASP A 425 30.77 -6.26 -18.05
N ILE A 426 30.26 -5.62 -17.00
CA ILE A 426 29.66 -6.30 -15.85
C ILE A 426 28.44 -7.13 -16.27
N GLU A 427 27.57 -6.59 -17.10
CA GLU A 427 26.39 -7.31 -17.59
C GLU A 427 26.78 -8.50 -18.49
N ARG A 428 27.74 -8.31 -19.37
CA ARG A 428 28.27 -9.39 -20.19
C ARG A 428 28.89 -10.50 -19.34
N ARG A 429 29.65 -10.14 -18.31
CA ARG A 429 30.27 -11.12 -17.40
C ARG A 429 29.24 -11.87 -16.57
N LEU A 430 28.18 -11.20 -16.08
CA LEU A 430 27.07 -11.84 -15.38
C LEU A 430 26.36 -12.88 -16.28
N THR A 431 26.12 -12.55 -17.55
CA THR A 431 25.51 -13.49 -18.53
C THR A 431 26.41 -14.71 -18.75
N GLN A 432 27.73 -14.51 -18.88
CA GLN A 432 28.69 -15.63 -19.03
C GLN A 432 28.70 -16.53 -17.79
N LEU A 433 28.63 -15.96 -16.59
CA LEU A 433 28.58 -16.72 -15.34
C LEU A 433 27.25 -17.49 -15.20
N ASP A 434 26.14 -16.92 -15.65
CA ASP A 434 24.86 -17.63 -15.70
C ASP A 434 24.90 -18.83 -16.65
N GLU A 435 25.51 -18.67 -17.84
CA GLU A 435 25.71 -19.77 -18.78
C GLU A 435 26.64 -20.87 -18.21
N GLN A 436 27.72 -20.48 -17.54
CA GLN A 436 28.63 -21.42 -16.88
C GLN A 436 27.92 -22.17 -15.74
N PHE A 437 27.09 -21.48 -14.96
CA PHE A 437 26.30 -22.09 -13.91
C PHE A 437 25.33 -23.15 -14.46
N GLN A 438 24.66 -22.83 -15.57
CA GLN A 438 23.73 -23.77 -16.23
C GLN A 438 24.45 -25.01 -16.78
N ARG A 439 25.66 -24.85 -17.35
CA ARG A 439 26.49 -25.97 -17.84
C ARG A 439 26.91 -26.86 -16.69
N LEU A 440 27.47 -26.28 -15.62
CA LEU A 440 27.87 -27.03 -14.42
C LEU A 440 26.66 -27.73 -13.76
N LEU A 441 25.48 -27.12 -13.79
CA LEU A 441 24.26 -27.76 -13.28
C LEU A 441 23.88 -29.00 -14.11
N ALA A 442 24.02 -28.92 -15.44
CA ALA A 442 23.78 -30.06 -16.31
C ALA A 442 24.84 -31.18 -16.09
N GLU A 443 26.12 -30.83 -15.94
CA GLU A 443 27.18 -31.77 -15.67
C GLU A 443 27.07 -32.41 -14.26
N ALA A 444 26.63 -31.66 -13.26
CA ALA A 444 26.43 -32.15 -11.90
C ALA A 444 25.28 -33.17 -11.75
N ILE A 445 24.37 -33.25 -12.71
CA ILE A 445 23.28 -34.23 -12.73
C ILE A 445 23.88 -35.64 -13.06
N ASP A 446 24.94 -35.70 -13.88
CA ASP A 446 25.55 -36.94 -14.36
C ASP A 446 26.88 -37.31 -13.62
N ALA A 447 27.37 -36.45 -12.71
CA ALA A 447 28.66 -36.64 -12.06
C ALA A 447 28.60 -37.45 -10.76
N GLU A 448 29.52 -38.38 -10.59
CA GLU A 448 29.70 -39.19 -9.37
C GLU A 448 30.37 -38.39 -8.22
N ASP A 449 31.09 -37.32 -8.52
CA ASP A 449 31.80 -36.48 -7.53
C ASP A 449 31.12 -35.15 -7.25
N LYS A 450 30.30 -35.12 -6.18
CA LYS A 450 29.49 -33.95 -5.77
C LYS A 450 30.27 -32.86 -5.02
N GLU A 451 31.47 -33.18 -4.45
CA GLU A 451 32.21 -32.19 -3.65
C GLU A 451 33.00 -31.19 -4.54
N SER A 452 33.53 -31.65 -5.66
CA SER A 452 34.22 -30.79 -6.64
C SER A 452 33.26 -29.79 -7.29
N CYS A 453 32.05 -30.20 -7.59
CA CYS A 453 31.00 -29.32 -8.16
C CYS A 453 30.56 -28.24 -7.16
N ASN A 454 30.47 -28.53 -5.87
CA ASN A 454 30.07 -27.56 -4.85
C ASN A 454 31.03 -26.39 -4.69
N THR A 455 32.34 -26.64 -4.81
CA THR A 455 33.36 -25.57 -4.74
C THR A 455 33.30 -24.65 -5.95
N GLN A 456 33.04 -25.19 -7.15
CA GLN A 456 32.85 -24.40 -8.38
C GLN A 456 31.56 -23.57 -8.35
N PHE A 457 30.45 -24.12 -7.87
CA PHE A 457 29.20 -23.39 -7.65
C PHE A 457 29.39 -22.24 -6.67
N ALA A 458 30.08 -22.47 -5.54
CA ALA A 458 30.36 -21.44 -4.56
C ALA A 458 31.23 -20.29 -5.15
N GLY A 459 32.21 -20.62 -6.00
CA GLY A 459 33.02 -19.62 -6.71
C GLY A 459 32.20 -18.74 -7.65
N ILE A 460 31.35 -19.34 -8.49
CA ILE A 460 30.50 -18.61 -9.42
C ILE A 460 29.50 -17.71 -8.68
N LEU A 461 28.88 -18.21 -7.62
CA LEU A 461 27.94 -17.44 -6.80
C LEU A 461 28.61 -16.27 -6.08
N ALA A 462 29.83 -16.43 -5.60
CA ALA A 462 30.61 -15.36 -4.99
C ALA A 462 30.96 -14.27 -6.01
N GLU A 463 31.41 -14.64 -7.22
CA GLU A 463 31.71 -13.69 -8.30
C GLU A 463 30.44 -12.96 -8.76
N GLN A 464 29.33 -13.67 -8.95
CA GLN A 464 28.04 -13.04 -9.28
C GLN A 464 27.59 -12.03 -8.21
N THR A 465 27.75 -12.36 -6.94
CA THR A 465 27.38 -11.49 -5.82
C THR A 465 28.25 -10.23 -5.80
N ALA A 466 29.55 -10.36 -6.03
CA ALA A 466 30.47 -9.23 -6.11
C ALA A 466 30.16 -8.29 -7.28
N LEU A 467 29.89 -8.85 -8.47
CA LEU A 467 29.53 -8.08 -9.66
C LEU A 467 28.16 -7.39 -9.53
N LYS A 468 27.18 -8.04 -8.91
CA LYS A 468 25.88 -7.42 -8.60
C LYS A 468 26.03 -6.24 -7.66
N LYS A 469 26.87 -6.36 -6.64
CA LYS A 469 27.17 -5.26 -5.70
C LYS A 469 27.91 -4.11 -6.39
N GLN A 470 28.84 -4.39 -7.31
CA GLN A 470 29.49 -3.37 -8.13
C GLN A 470 28.49 -2.66 -9.06
N LYS A 471 27.60 -3.41 -9.71
CA LYS A 471 26.52 -2.86 -10.55
C LYS A 471 25.61 -1.92 -9.76
N GLU A 472 25.18 -2.34 -8.56
CA GLU A 472 24.37 -1.47 -7.68
C GLU A 472 25.13 -0.20 -7.29
N GLY A 473 26.40 -0.27 -6.98
CA GLY A 473 27.23 0.90 -6.68
C GLY A 473 27.32 1.89 -7.84
N ILE A 474 27.52 1.41 -9.07
CA ILE A 474 27.58 2.24 -10.27
C ILE A 474 26.20 2.87 -10.56
N LEU A 475 25.11 2.11 -10.44
CA LEU A 475 23.76 2.63 -10.62
C LEU A 475 23.39 3.69 -9.55
N GLN A 476 23.81 3.47 -8.30
CA GLN A 476 23.59 4.41 -7.21
C GLN A 476 24.33 5.73 -7.48
N SER A 477 25.60 5.67 -7.92
CA SER A 477 26.38 6.86 -8.25
C SER A 477 25.81 7.62 -9.46
N SER A 478 25.28 6.93 -10.48
CA SER A 478 24.63 7.57 -11.63
C SER A 478 23.33 8.27 -11.22
N VAL A 479 22.52 7.66 -10.33
CA VAL A 479 21.30 8.29 -9.79
C VAL A 479 21.63 9.52 -8.94
N ASP A 480 22.70 9.50 -8.17
CA ASP A 480 23.16 10.66 -7.41
C ASP A 480 23.67 11.77 -8.32
N THR A 481 24.37 11.42 -9.40
CA THR A 481 24.80 12.36 -10.45
C THR A 481 23.62 13.03 -11.14
N ASP A 482 22.61 12.28 -11.55
CA ASP A 482 21.38 12.82 -12.16
C ASP A 482 20.61 13.72 -11.18
N ARG A 483 20.58 13.38 -9.91
CA ARG A 483 20.02 14.21 -8.84
C ARG A 483 20.76 15.55 -8.72
N ILE A 484 22.07 15.53 -8.74
CA ILE A 484 22.93 16.74 -8.67
C ILE A 484 22.69 17.61 -9.90
N CYS A 485 22.72 17.03 -11.11
CA CYS A 485 22.43 17.74 -12.36
C CYS A 485 21.01 18.33 -12.40
N THR A 486 20.01 17.60 -11.89
CA THR A 486 18.62 18.11 -11.80
C THR A 486 18.52 19.27 -10.81
N ARG A 487 19.20 19.19 -9.66
CA ARG A 487 19.28 20.28 -8.68
C ARG A 487 19.96 21.54 -9.26
N MET A 488 21.01 21.35 -10.04
CA MET A 488 21.68 22.47 -10.74
C MET A 488 20.76 23.17 -11.72
N LYS A 489 20.08 22.42 -12.59
CA LYS A 489 19.10 22.97 -13.54
C LYS A 489 17.97 23.71 -12.84
N GLN A 490 17.45 23.15 -11.74
CA GLN A 490 16.41 23.82 -10.94
C GLN A 490 16.92 25.10 -10.27
N ALA A 491 18.18 25.13 -9.82
CA ALA A 491 18.80 26.30 -9.24
C ALA A 491 19.06 27.39 -10.32
N GLU A 492 19.51 26.99 -11.51
CA GLU A 492 19.68 27.90 -12.67
C GLU A 492 18.33 28.51 -13.08
N GLN A 493 17.28 27.71 -13.24
CA GLN A 493 15.94 28.18 -13.57
C GLN A 493 15.36 29.12 -12.50
N ALA A 494 15.52 28.78 -11.21
CA ALA A 494 15.07 29.61 -10.10
C ALA A 494 15.82 30.95 -10.08
N MET A 495 17.11 30.97 -10.44
CA MET A 495 17.91 32.19 -10.56
C MET A 495 17.58 32.99 -11.81
N GLU A 496 17.20 32.38 -12.92
CA GLU A 496 16.81 33.06 -14.15
C GLU A 496 15.45 33.74 -14.03
N THR A 497 14.50 33.12 -13.38
CA THR A 497 13.16 33.68 -13.14
C THR A 497 13.15 34.84 -12.15
N THR A 498 14.20 34.97 -11.31
CA THR A 498 14.29 36.05 -10.30
C THR A 498 15.36 37.08 -10.70
N ALA A 499 15.19 37.73 -11.83
CA ALA A 499 16.15 38.70 -12.34
C ALA A 499 16.18 40.07 -11.60
N GLN A 500 15.32 40.27 -10.61
CA GLN A 500 15.23 41.49 -9.80
C GLN A 500 15.62 41.24 -8.35
N THR A 501 16.36 42.17 -7.75
CA THR A 501 16.61 42.23 -6.30
C THR A 501 15.29 42.15 -5.55
N ILE A 502 15.15 41.18 -4.64
CA ILE A 502 13.96 41.05 -3.83
C ILE A 502 14.01 42.07 -2.71
N THR A 503 13.21 43.13 -2.84
CA THR A 503 13.13 44.22 -1.85
C THR A 503 12.11 43.94 -0.75
N GLU A 504 11.08 43.16 -1.04
CA GLU A 504 10.00 42.85 -0.12
C GLU A 504 9.99 41.37 0.28
N TRP A 505 9.58 41.10 1.53
CA TRP A 505 9.46 39.74 2.02
C TRP A 505 8.32 38.97 1.32
N SER A 506 8.66 37.88 0.66
CA SER A 506 7.70 36.98 0.03
C SER A 506 7.88 35.55 0.55
N GLU A 507 6.84 35.02 1.19
CA GLU A 507 6.85 33.64 1.70
C GLU A 507 7.13 32.61 0.59
N ASN A 508 6.60 32.83 -0.62
CA ASN A 508 6.79 31.95 -1.76
C ASN A 508 8.23 32.00 -2.30
N ALA A 509 8.81 33.20 -2.44
CA ALA A 509 10.18 33.35 -2.88
C ALA A 509 11.16 32.67 -1.89
N VAL A 510 10.96 32.86 -0.60
CA VAL A 510 11.77 32.20 0.43
C VAL A 510 11.63 30.67 0.37
N ARG A 511 10.42 30.15 0.12
CA ARG A 511 10.20 28.70 -0.07
C ARG A 511 10.88 28.13 -1.31
N GLN A 512 10.96 28.90 -2.36
CA GLN A 512 11.61 28.49 -3.60
C GLN A 512 13.13 28.51 -3.49
N ILE A 513 13.71 29.49 -2.81
CA ILE A 513 15.16 29.76 -2.80
C ILE A 513 15.84 29.13 -1.58
N VAL A 514 15.31 29.33 -0.36
CA VAL A 514 15.96 28.92 0.88
C VAL A 514 15.70 27.46 1.21
N GLU A 515 16.75 26.70 1.45
CA GLU A 515 16.67 25.32 1.93
C GLU A 515 16.59 25.27 3.47
N ARG A 516 17.54 25.93 4.15
CA ARG A 516 17.68 25.90 5.61
C ARG A 516 18.30 27.20 6.12
N VAL A 517 17.91 27.61 7.31
CA VAL A 517 18.50 28.73 8.06
C VAL A 517 18.98 28.19 9.40
N THR A 518 20.27 28.18 9.65
CA THR A 518 20.84 27.75 10.92
C THR A 518 21.18 28.95 11.78
N VAL A 519 20.62 29.01 12.98
CA VAL A 519 20.87 30.09 13.96
C VAL A 519 22.16 29.73 14.70
N LEU A 520 23.22 30.49 14.46
CA LEU A 520 24.53 30.30 15.11
C LEU A 520 24.61 31.05 16.44
N SER A 521 24.19 32.30 16.44
CA SER A 521 24.17 33.17 17.65
C SER A 521 23.00 34.14 17.59
N ALA A 522 22.92 35.06 18.56
CA ALA A 522 21.91 36.11 18.61
C ALA A 522 21.99 37.07 17.42
N ASP A 523 23.19 37.23 16.87
CA ASP A 523 23.51 38.21 15.85
C ASP A 523 23.94 37.60 14.50
N GLU A 524 23.99 36.22 14.41
CA GLU A 524 24.49 35.55 13.21
C GLU A 524 23.60 34.37 12.81
N VAL A 525 23.32 34.29 11.51
CA VAL A 525 22.62 33.16 10.87
C VAL A 525 23.39 32.66 9.66
N LEU A 526 23.33 31.37 9.42
CA LEU A 526 23.82 30.73 8.22
C LEU A 526 22.64 30.34 7.34
N VAL A 527 22.51 30.99 6.18
CA VAL A 527 21.44 30.73 5.24
C VAL A 527 21.95 29.80 4.15
N ARG A 528 21.37 28.61 4.06
CA ARG A 528 21.66 27.65 3.00
C ARG A 528 20.59 27.76 1.92
N ILE A 529 21.03 27.98 0.69
CA ILE A 529 20.17 28.06 -0.49
C ILE A 529 20.03 26.68 -1.12
N LYS A 530 18.96 26.42 -1.85
CA LYS A 530 18.72 25.13 -2.53
C LYS A 530 19.81 24.75 -3.54
N SER A 531 20.57 25.72 -4.05
CA SER A 531 21.76 25.47 -4.86
C SER A 531 22.93 24.84 -4.08
N GLY A 532 22.82 24.74 -2.74
CA GLY A 532 23.88 24.24 -1.86
C GLY A 532 24.80 25.34 -1.29
N ALA A 533 24.68 26.59 -1.76
CA ALA A 533 25.48 27.70 -1.25
C ALA A 533 25.07 28.06 0.19
N GLU A 534 26.06 28.28 1.05
CA GLU A 534 25.92 28.70 2.43
C GLU A 534 26.43 30.14 2.59
N ILE A 535 25.58 31.01 3.09
CA ILE A 535 25.89 32.44 3.26
C ILE A 535 25.71 32.80 4.71
N LYS A 536 26.77 33.23 5.36
CA LYS A 536 26.74 33.75 6.71
C LYS A 536 26.28 35.21 6.70
N GLN A 537 25.29 35.55 7.50
CA GLN A 537 24.70 36.89 7.56
C GLN A 537 24.50 37.35 8.99
N THR A 538 24.71 38.66 9.22
CA THR A 538 24.47 39.29 10.52
C THR A 538 23.01 39.74 10.65
N ILE A 539 22.45 39.59 11.84
CA ILE A 539 21.12 40.10 12.21
C ILE A 539 21.30 41.45 12.88
N ASN A 540 20.90 42.50 12.20
CA ASN A 540 20.87 43.82 12.81
C ASN A 540 19.65 43.93 13.73
N ARG A 541 19.85 44.19 15.02
CA ARG A 541 18.80 44.20 16.08
C ARG A 541 17.85 45.38 15.95
#